data_bba4d1ee49cf03ea898439dfaeda5678
#
_entry.id   bba4d1ee49cf03ea898439dfaeda5678
#
_cell.length_a   1.000
_cell.length_b   1.000
_cell.length_c   1.000
_cell.angle_alpha   90.00
_cell.angle_beta   90.00
_cell.angle_gamma   90.00
#
_symmetry.space_group_name_H-M   'P 1'
#
loop_
_entity.id
_entity.type
_entity.pdbx_description
1 polymer ?
#
loop_
_entity_poly.entity_id
_entity_poly.type
_entity_poly.pdbx_seq_one_letter_code
_entity_poly.pdbx_strand_id
1 'polypeptide(L)'
;LTTSNPFGADQLNNSKNNPTGANFNFLPANEVATLSEGFLEYQFSNIVQADVGYIGINNSPWLSMNYYNNTLVPGANYQGALVNVYPGAGWLLTGLAFNGAQILGNSGFTPGTFYNKGMDYSSGLIADQTDEMSNGTYALGANYTAWNNQYNLRLWGYSFENYGNLLYADTSIKFQPTDIISFSISAQGGNDSQGAGGSALENADLGSISSNFVGLQGGFTAGFFSLNLGYNNVWGPSSAYGNGAVVTPYTYGFATDPFYTTAYMAGLNDLGSSGQAYKISPSFNFLNNNLSIAPAFTRFLTTDPELYGTNEYDFVVTYS
;
A
#
# COMPACT_ATOMS: atom_id res chain seq x y z
N LEU A 1 -18.86 -8.59 10.30
CA LEU A 1 -18.71 -7.83 11.54
C LEU A 1 -17.31 -8.05 12.07
N THR A 2 -16.53 -6.98 12.15
CA THR A 2 -15.18 -7.01 12.71
C THR A 2 -15.21 -6.41 14.10
N THR A 3 -14.58 -7.06 15.05
CA THR A 3 -14.40 -6.55 16.42
C THR A 3 -12.91 -6.51 16.72
N SER A 4 -12.45 -5.42 17.31
CA SER A 4 -11.11 -5.32 17.87
C SER A 4 -11.21 -5.05 19.38
N ASN A 5 -10.16 -5.40 20.10
CA ASN A 5 -10.09 -5.37 21.55
C ASN A 5 -11.14 -6.25 22.27
N PRO A 6 -11.44 -7.45 21.80
CA PRO A 6 -12.30 -8.34 22.56
C PRO A 6 -11.66 -8.64 23.91
N PHE A 7 -12.51 -8.75 24.95
CA PHE A 7 -12.07 -9.09 26.31
C PHE A 7 -11.05 -8.14 26.95
N GLY A 8 -11.10 -6.86 26.62
CA GLY A 8 -10.22 -5.85 27.20
C GLY A 8 -8.82 -5.80 26.59
N ALA A 9 -8.65 -6.28 25.36
CA ALA A 9 -7.38 -6.16 24.62
C ALA A 9 -6.96 -4.69 24.37
N ASP A 10 -7.85 -3.72 24.57
CA ASP A 10 -7.55 -2.30 24.64
C ASP A 10 -6.49 -1.96 25.70
N GLN A 11 -6.31 -2.81 26.69
CA GLN A 11 -5.28 -2.69 27.71
C GLN A 11 -3.86 -2.93 27.16
N LEU A 12 -3.75 -3.59 26.02
CA LEU A 12 -2.51 -3.78 25.29
C LEU A 12 -2.13 -2.56 24.43
N ASN A 13 -3.05 -1.61 24.30
CA ASN A 13 -2.79 -0.38 23.58
C ASN A 13 -1.90 0.54 24.43
N ASN A 14 -0.69 0.79 23.94
CA ASN A 14 0.29 1.63 24.64
C ASN A 14 -0.10 3.10 24.77
N SER A 15 -1.02 3.63 23.96
CA SER A 15 -1.40 5.03 23.99
C SER A 15 -2.02 5.44 25.32
N LYS A 16 -2.63 4.49 26.03
CA LYS A 16 -3.16 4.73 27.40
C LYS A 16 -2.07 4.84 28.47
N ASN A 17 -0.92 4.23 28.24
CA ASN A 17 0.13 4.06 29.24
C ASN A 17 1.41 4.84 28.94
N ASN A 18 1.49 5.48 27.78
CA ASN A 18 2.66 6.25 27.38
C ASN A 18 2.28 7.68 26.97
N PRO A 19 2.39 8.63 27.91
CA PRO A 19 2.02 10.03 27.66
C PRO A 19 2.97 10.76 26.67
N THR A 20 4.06 10.16 26.24
CA THR A 20 5.04 10.77 25.33
C THR A 20 4.74 10.53 23.85
N GLY A 21 3.62 9.87 23.51
CA GLY A 21 3.08 9.85 22.16
C GLY A 21 3.77 8.95 21.11
N ALA A 22 4.93 8.40 21.41
CA ALA A 22 5.64 7.51 20.48
C ALA A 22 5.03 6.10 20.49
N ASN A 23 3.91 5.89 19.78
CA ASN A 23 3.19 4.63 19.86
C ASN A 23 2.70 4.17 18.52
N PHE A 24 3.37 3.17 17.99
CA PHE A 24 2.83 2.30 16.96
C PHE A 24 1.81 1.35 17.60
N ASN A 25 0.56 1.77 17.67
CA ASN A 25 -0.49 0.91 18.15
C ASN A 25 -1.33 0.41 17.00
N PHE A 26 -1.16 -0.84 16.67
CA PHE A 26 -2.03 -1.56 15.75
C PHE A 26 -3.42 -1.85 16.33
N LEU A 27 -3.61 -1.61 17.62
CA LEU A 27 -4.88 -1.82 18.30
C LEU A 27 -5.51 -0.47 18.63
N PRO A 28 -6.82 -0.29 18.38
CA PRO A 28 -7.53 0.92 18.76
C PRO A 28 -7.50 1.14 20.27
N ALA A 29 -7.55 2.39 20.70
CA ALA A 29 -7.52 2.77 22.13
C ALA A 29 -8.79 2.35 22.89
N ASN A 30 -9.87 2.04 22.20
CA ASN A 30 -11.15 1.62 22.76
C ASN A 30 -11.63 0.34 22.08
N GLU A 31 -12.60 -0.31 22.68
CA GLU A 31 -13.31 -1.40 22.03
C GLU A 31 -13.97 -0.90 20.75
N VAL A 32 -13.76 -1.61 19.66
CA VAL A 32 -14.37 -1.31 18.36
C VAL A 32 -15.12 -2.52 17.86
N ALA A 33 -16.39 -2.30 17.55
CA ALA A 33 -17.22 -3.24 16.81
C ALA A 33 -17.72 -2.52 15.56
N THR A 34 -17.39 -3.04 14.40
CA THR A 34 -17.74 -2.40 13.13
C THR A 34 -18.08 -3.44 12.05
N LEU A 35 -18.91 -3.01 11.11
CA LEU A 35 -19.13 -3.76 9.87
C LEU A 35 -18.08 -3.27 8.87
N SER A 36 -16.97 -3.99 8.79
CA SER A 36 -15.88 -3.63 7.88
C SER A 36 -16.14 -4.03 6.45
N GLU A 37 -16.86 -5.13 6.26
CA GLU A 37 -17.16 -5.65 4.94
C GLU A 37 -18.61 -6.10 4.88
N GLY A 38 -19.33 -5.66 3.84
CA GLY A 38 -20.72 -6.00 3.60
C GLY A 38 -21.17 -5.41 2.28
N PHE A 39 -21.36 -6.24 1.26
CA PHE A 39 -21.66 -5.81 -0.10
C PHE A 39 -22.68 -6.72 -0.77
N LEU A 40 -23.29 -6.21 -1.81
CA LEU A 40 -24.06 -6.98 -2.77
C LEU A 40 -23.16 -7.33 -3.94
N GLU A 41 -23.01 -8.60 -4.23
CA GLU A 41 -22.33 -9.10 -5.40
C GLU A 41 -23.35 -9.46 -6.49
N TYR A 42 -23.06 -8.99 -7.70
CA TYR A 42 -23.74 -9.39 -8.90
C TYR A 42 -22.76 -10.05 -9.85
N GLN A 43 -23.02 -11.28 -10.22
CA GLN A 43 -22.20 -12.04 -11.16
C GLN A 43 -22.98 -12.33 -12.43
N PHE A 44 -22.51 -11.81 -13.56
CA PHE A 44 -23.05 -12.10 -14.88
C PHE A 44 -22.13 -13.05 -15.63
N SER A 45 -22.52 -14.32 -15.69
CA SER A 45 -21.68 -15.38 -16.24
C SER A 45 -20.32 -15.39 -15.50
N ASN A 46 -19.27 -15.92 -16.13
CA ASN A 46 -17.89 -15.83 -15.64
C ASN A 46 -17.16 -14.61 -16.21
N ILE A 47 -17.89 -13.63 -16.76
CA ILE A 47 -17.30 -12.49 -17.49
C ILE A 47 -17.33 -11.23 -16.65
N VAL A 48 -18.40 -10.96 -15.90
CA VAL A 48 -18.56 -9.72 -15.13
C VAL A 48 -18.93 -10.06 -13.70
N GLN A 49 -18.20 -9.45 -12.76
CA GLN A 49 -18.54 -9.38 -11.35
C GLN A 49 -18.65 -7.91 -10.95
N ALA A 50 -19.70 -7.56 -10.21
CA ALA A 50 -19.88 -6.22 -9.68
C ALA A 50 -20.26 -6.29 -8.21
N ASP A 51 -19.55 -5.56 -7.38
CA ASP A 51 -19.73 -5.48 -5.94
C ASP A 51 -20.10 -4.04 -5.57
N VAL A 52 -21.11 -3.88 -4.70
CA VAL A 52 -21.56 -2.57 -4.21
C VAL A 52 -21.78 -2.63 -2.71
N GLY A 53 -21.16 -1.74 -1.97
CA GLY A 53 -21.26 -1.69 -0.51
C GLY A 53 -19.93 -1.35 0.16
N TYR A 54 -19.64 -2.05 1.25
CA TYR A 54 -18.35 -2.01 1.95
C TYR A 54 -17.46 -3.13 1.42
N ILE A 55 -16.42 -2.77 0.70
CA ILE A 55 -15.67 -3.68 -0.18
C ILE A 55 -14.20 -3.68 0.20
N GLY A 56 -13.62 -4.87 0.34
CA GLY A 56 -12.17 -5.06 0.36
C GLY A 56 -11.60 -5.08 -1.06
N ILE A 57 -10.55 -4.32 -1.32
CA ILE A 57 -9.89 -4.26 -2.63
C ILE A 57 -8.59 -5.05 -2.58
N ASN A 58 -8.44 -6.05 -3.46
CA ASN A 58 -7.29 -6.96 -3.45
C ASN A 58 -6.46 -6.95 -4.74
N ASN A 59 -6.95 -6.31 -5.80
CA ASN A 59 -6.34 -6.37 -7.12
C ASN A 59 -5.74 -5.05 -7.62
N SER A 60 -5.88 -3.98 -6.84
CA SER A 60 -5.36 -2.65 -7.16
C SER A 60 -4.02 -2.39 -6.45
N PRO A 61 -2.95 -2.00 -7.13
CA PRO A 61 -1.64 -1.75 -6.51
C PRO A 61 -1.65 -0.71 -5.38
N TRP A 62 -2.37 0.40 -5.55
CA TRP A 62 -2.35 1.52 -4.59
C TRP A 62 -3.53 1.56 -3.62
N LEU A 63 -4.47 0.63 -3.73
CA LEU A 63 -5.66 0.57 -2.88
C LEU A 63 -5.82 -0.80 -2.21
N SER A 64 -4.99 -1.78 -2.61
CA SER A 64 -5.07 -3.13 -2.09
C SER A 64 -4.40 -3.24 -0.72
N MET A 65 -5.06 -3.93 0.19
CA MET A 65 -4.54 -4.31 1.49
C MET A 65 -3.48 -5.42 1.44
N ASN A 66 -3.19 -5.97 0.26
CA ASN A 66 -2.24 -7.07 0.12
C ASN A 66 -0.79 -6.70 0.44
N TYR A 67 -0.48 -5.41 0.45
CA TYR A 67 0.84 -4.89 0.83
C TYR A 67 0.97 -4.71 2.34
N TYR A 68 -0.16 -4.67 3.03
CA TYR A 68 -0.19 -4.67 4.46
C TYR A 68 -0.18 -6.07 5.01
N ASN A 69 0.33 -6.15 6.18
CA ASN A 69 0.11 -7.30 7.01
C ASN A 69 -1.39 -7.43 7.30
N ASN A 70 -1.99 -8.56 6.97
CA ASN A 70 -3.38 -8.92 7.30
C ASN A 70 -3.64 -8.99 8.81
N THR A 71 -2.70 -8.53 9.63
CA THR A 71 -2.79 -8.54 11.10
C THR A 71 -3.54 -7.35 11.69
N LEU A 72 -3.82 -6.34 10.86
CA LEU A 72 -4.49 -5.13 11.35
C LEU A 72 -6.01 -5.30 11.27
N VAL A 73 -6.68 -5.10 12.38
CA VAL A 73 -8.13 -5.26 12.53
C VAL A 73 -8.73 -3.99 13.11
N PRO A 74 -9.74 -3.39 12.47
CA PRO A 74 -10.26 -3.71 11.14
C PRO A 74 -9.30 -3.30 10.03
N GLY A 75 -9.26 -4.09 8.96
CA GLY A 75 -8.52 -3.75 7.74
C GLY A 75 -9.10 -2.52 7.04
N ALA A 76 -8.36 -1.93 6.08
CA ALA A 76 -8.92 -0.87 5.25
C ALA A 76 -9.90 -1.44 4.24
N ASN A 77 -11.11 -0.92 4.25
CA ASN A 77 -12.16 -1.24 3.30
C ASN A 77 -12.76 0.06 2.74
N TYR A 78 -13.43 -0.04 1.62
CA TYR A 78 -13.95 1.11 0.90
C TYR A 78 -15.46 1.05 0.75
N GLN A 79 -16.12 2.20 0.81
CA GLN A 79 -17.55 2.32 0.55
C GLN A 79 -17.77 2.78 -0.88
N GLY A 80 -18.35 1.89 -1.72
CA GLY A 80 -18.60 2.23 -3.11
C GLY A 80 -18.91 1.03 -3.98
N ALA A 81 -18.37 1.02 -5.19
CA ALA A 81 -18.57 -0.01 -6.18
C ALA A 81 -17.27 -0.47 -6.82
N LEU A 82 -17.18 -1.75 -7.14
CA LEU A 82 -16.12 -2.39 -7.88
C LEU A 82 -16.74 -3.22 -9.01
N VAL A 83 -16.17 -3.14 -10.20
CA VAL A 83 -16.54 -3.97 -11.34
C VAL A 83 -15.31 -4.65 -11.90
N ASN A 84 -15.34 -5.96 -11.96
CA ASN A 84 -14.34 -6.79 -12.61
C ASN A 84 -14.90 -7.38 -13.90
N VAL A 85 -14.13 -7.29 -14.99
CA VAL A 85 -14.46 -7.89 -16.27
C VAL A 85 -13.35 -8.83 -16.67
N TYR A 86 -13.71 -10.06 -16.99
CA TYR A 86 -12.81 -11.15 -17.41
C TYR A 86 -13.02 -11.47 -18.90
N PRO A 87 -12.43 -10.70 -19.83
CA PRO A 87 -12.65 -10.90 -21.25
C PRO A 87 -11.97 -12.15 -21.80
N GLY A 88 -11.24 -12.88 -20.99
CA GLY A 88 -10.47 -14.07 -21.36
C GLY A 88 -9.01 -13.77 -21.67
N ALA A 89 -8.29 -14.79 -22.16
CA ALA A 89 -6.88 -14.70 -22.55
C ALA A 89 -5.95 -14.10 -21.47
N GLY A 90 -6.28 -14.28 -20.20
CA GLY A 90 -5.46 -13.80 -19.08
C GLY A 90 -5.68 -12.34 -18.66
N TRP A 91 -6.66 -11.66 -19.24
CA TRP A 91 -7.00 -10.29 -18.89
C TRP A 91 -8.02 -10.20 -17.73
N LEU A 92 -7.80 -9.26 -16.86
CA LEU A 92 -8.76 -8.73 -15.88
C LEU A 92 -8.79 -7.21 -16.01
N LEU A 93 -9.96 -6.67 -16.32
CA LEU A 93 -10.21 -5.23 -16.32
C LEU A 93 -11.00 -4.90 -15.05
N THR A 94 -10.60 -3.85 -14.35
CA THR A 94 -11.24 -3.42 -13.09
C THR A 94 -11.61 -1.95 -13.16
N GLY A 95 -12.83 -1.63 -12.77
CA GLY A 95 -13.31 -0.27 -12.52
C GLY A 95 -13.68 -0.11 -11.06
N LEU A 96 -13.29 1.01 -10.45
CA LEU A 96 -13.54 1.35 -9.05
C LEU A 96 -14.15 2.73 -8.96
N ALA A 97 -15.14 2.89 -8.07
CA ALA A 97 -15.67 4.18 -7.68
C ALA A 97 -16.10 4.12 -6.21
N PHE A 98 -15.47 4.90 -5.34
CA PHE A 98 -15.86 4.95 -3.93
C PHE A 98 -15.69 6.35 -3.33
N ASN A 99 -16.48 6.61 -2.29
CA ASN A 99 -16.58 7.89 -1.61
C ASN A 99 -16.36 7.81 -0.12
N GLY A 100 -15.94 6.68 0.38
CA GLY A 100 -15.61 6.49 1.80
C GLY A 100 -14.64 5.36 1.98
N ALA A 101 -13.87 5.40 3.06
CA ALA A 101 -13.01 4.32 3.47
C ALA A 101 -13.03 4.17 4.99
N GLN A 102 -12.85 2.96 5.44
CA GLN A 102 -12.53 2.64 6.81
C GLN A 102 -11.05 2.33 6.86
N ILE A 103 -10.31 3.15 7.59
CA ILE A 103 -8.88 2.95 7.78
C ILE A 103 -8.64 2.27 9.11
N LEU A 104 -7.47 1.68 9.23
CA LEU A 104 -6.96 0.97 10.38
C LEU A 104 -7.33 1.65 11.71
N GLY A 105 -7.99 0.91 12.58
CA GLY A 105 -8.37 1.38 13.91
C GLY A 105 -9.63 2.25 13.97
N ASN A 106 -10.23 2.61 12.85
CA ASN A 106 -11.47 3.39 12.84
C ASN A 106 -12.70 2.50 13.03
N SER A 107 -13.68 3.01 13.79
CA SER A 107 -14.92 2.32 14.08
C SER A 107 -15.95 2.38 12.95
N GLY A 108 -15.69 3.10 11.85
CA GLY A 108 -16.61 3.25 10.74
C GLY A 108 -15.98 3.86 9.52
N PHE A 109 -16.78 3.98 8.47
CA PHE A 109 -16.41 4.62 7.23
C PHE A 109 -16.52 6.12 7.38
N THR A 110 -15.52 6.83 6.90
CA THR A 110 -15.51 8.27 6.86
C THR A 110 -15.81 8.70 5.42
N PRO A 111 -16.94 9.37 5.17
CA PRO A 111 -17.23 9.84 3.82
C PRO A 111 -16.25 10.95 3.44
N GLY A 112 -15.69 10.84 2.23
CA GLY A 112 -14.86 11.88 1.66
C GLY A 112 -13.52 12.14 2.35
N THR A 113 -12.91 11.17 2.96
CA THR A 113 -11.59 11.32 3.59
C THR A 113 -10.48 11.03 2.59
N PHE A 114 -9.36 11.64 2.67
CA PHE A 114 -8.20 11.36 3.43
C PHE A 114 -7.02 12.17 3.01
N TYR A 115 -6.11 12.31 3.87
CA TYR A 115 -4.87 12.97 3.65
C TYR A 115 -3.75 11.97 3.69
N ASN A 116 -2.78 12.22 2.88
CA ASN A 116 -1.49 11.64 3.10
C ASN A 116 -0.88 12.33 4.33
N LYS A 117 -0.89 11.64 5.44
CA LYS A 117 -0.12 12.07 6.61
C LYS A 117 1.11 11.21 6.66
N GLY A 118 2.22 11.76 6.21
CA GLY A 118 3.51 11.17 6.51
C GLY A 118 3.60 10.87 8.01
N MET A 119 4.34 9.85 8.38
CA MET A 119 4.61 9.59 9.77
C MET A 119 5.68 10.56 10.25
N ASP A 120 5.41 11.30 11.31
CA ASP A 120 6.48 11.96 12.06
C ASP A 120 7.23 10.92 12.89
N TYR A 121 8.30 10.42 12.34
CA TYR A 121 9.14 9.42 13.00
C TYR A 121 9.83 9.95 14.27
N SER A 122 9.95 11.26 14.43
CA SER A 122 10.55 11.85 15.63
C SER A 122 9.61 11.82 16.83
N SER A 123 8.33 11.97 16.57
CA SER A 123 7.29 11.91 17.61
C SER A 123 6.55 10.57 17.65
N GLY A 124 6.68 9.73 16.62
CA GLY A 124 5.91 8.51 16.44
C GLY A 124 4.42 8.76 16.21
N LEU A 125 4.06 9.98 15.83
CA LEU A 125 2.69 10.38 15.52
C LEU A 125 2.50 10.52 14.02
N ILE A 126 1.31 10.18 13.54
CA ILE A 126 0.88 10.54 12.20
C ILE A 126 0.67 12.05 12.20
N ALA A 127 1.49 12.77 11.44
CA ALA A 127 1.37 14.22 11.35
C ALA A 127 0.08 14.61 10.63
N ASP A 128 -0.68 15.51 11.21
CA ASP A 128 -1.87 16.10 10.59
C ASP A 128 -1.40 17.13 9.56
N GLN A 129 -1.55 16.83 8.28
CA GLN A 129 -1.02 17.68 7.22
C GLN A 129 -2.06 18.65 6.67
N THR A 130 -3.33 18.26 6.69
CA THR A 130 -4.41 19.10 6.17
C THR A 130 -5.77 18.62 6.67
N ASP A 131 -6.69 19.54 6.89
CA ASP A 131 -8.11 19.23 7.12
C ASP A 131 -8.90 19.03 5.82
N GLU A 132 -8.24 19.23 4.67
CA GLU A 132 -8.83 19.03 3.36
C GLU A 132 -8.99 17.53 3.05
N MET A 133 -10.12 17.17 2.50
CA MET A 133 -10.52 15.79 2.26
C MET A 133 -10.64 15.49 0.78
N SER A 134 -10.35 14.25 0.40
CA SER A 134 -10.75 13.73 -0.90
C SER A 134 -12.27 13.48 -0.92
N ASN A 135 -12.93 13.90 -1.98
CA ASN A 135 -14.38 13.68 -2.17
C ASN A 135 -14.69 12.30 -2.75
N GLY A 136 -13.69 11.54 -3.09
CA GLY A 136 -13.85 10.20 -3.63
C GLY A 136 -12.64 9.76 -4.44
N THR A 137 -12.72 8.54 -4.93
CA THR A 137 -11.68 7.95 -5.77
C THR A 137 -12.32 7.17 -6.90
N TYR A 138 -11.79 7.37 -8.08
CA TYR A 138 -12.07 6.57 -9.26
C TYR A 138 -10.80 5.92 -9.73
N ALA A 139 -10.88 4.65 -10.13
CA ALA A 139 -9.74 3.98 -10.71
C ALA A 139 -10.14 3.03 -11.83
N LEU A 140 -9.26 2.90 -12.81
CA LEU A 140 -9.35 1.92 -13.88
C LEU A 140 -8.05 1.14 -13.95
N GLY A 141 -8.17 -0.18 -14.02
CA GLY A 141 -7.04 -1.08 -14.08
C GLY A 141 -7.18 -2.15 -15.15
N ALA A 142 -6.05 -2.57 -15.69
CA ALA A 142 -5.93 -3.72 -16.57
C ALA A 142 -4.78 -4.60 -16.05
N ASN A 143 -5.09 -5.81 -15.70
CA ASN A 143 -4.13 -6.83 -15.27
C ASN A 143 -4.07 -7.92 -16.34
N TYR A 144 -2.89 -8.30 -16.74
CA TYR A 144 -2.67 -9.36 -17.72
C TYR A 144 -1.73 -10.41 -17.16
N THR A 145 -2.12 -11.67 -17.31
CA THR A 145 -1.33 -12.80 -16.85
C THR A 145 -1.17 -13.80 -18.01
N ALA A 146 0.04 -14.24 -18.24
CA ALA A 146 0.36 -15.20 -19.31
C ALA A 146 1.37 -16.25 -18.85
N TRP A 147 1.60 -17.27 -19.71
CA TRP A 147 2.60 -18.31 -19.54
C TRP A 147 2.49 -19.03 -18.19
N ASN A 148 1.30 -19.48 -17.84
CA ASN A 148 1.03 -20.12 -16.53
C ASN A 148 1.49 -19.25 -15.33
N ASN A 149 1.14 -17.99 -15.36
CA ASN A 149 1.48 -16.99 -14.34
C ASN A 149 2.99 -16.64 -14.25
N GLN A 150 3.76 -16.97 -15.29
CA GLN A 150 5.17 -16.57 -15.33
C GLN A 150 5.36 -15.13 -15.79
N TYR A 151 4.40 -14.56 -16.50
CA TYR A 151 4.40 -13.17 -16.91
C TYR A 151 3.17 -12.46 -16.37
N ASN A 152 3.38 -11.29 -15.77
CA ASN A 152 2.32 -10.42 -15.29
C ASN A 152 2.58 -8.97 -15.74
N LEU A 153 1.51 -8.28 -16.10
CA LEU A 153 1.50 -6.85 -16.42
C LEU A 153 0.31 -6.22 -15.72
N ARG A 154 0.50 -5.08 -15.05
CA ARG A 154 -0.57 -4.26 -14.48
C ARG A 154 -0.44 -2.83 -14.97
N LEU A 155 -1.55 -2.24 -15.40
CA LEU A 155 -1.67 -0.86 -15.82
C LEU A 155 -2.85 -0.26 -15.07
N TRP A 156 -2.61 0.85 -14.36
CA TRP A 156 -3.62 1.47 -13.52
C TRP A 156 -3.59 2.99 -13.62
N GLY A 157 -4.77 3.59 -13.62
CA GLY A 157 -4.97 5.02 -13.46
C GLY A 157 -5.92 5.30 -12.32
N TYR A 158 -5.55 6.22 -11.46
CA TYR A 158 -6.32 6.67 -10.30
C TYR A 158 -6.61 8.14 -10.42
N SER A 159 -7.81 8.55 -10.05
CA SER A 159 -8.17 9.93 -9.82
C SER A 159 -8.67 10.05 -8.38
N PHE A 160 -7.90 10.74 -7.57
CA PHE A 160 -8.20 11.07 -6.18
C PHE A 160 -8.74 12.50 -6.15
N GLU A 161 -10.05 12.67 -5.95
CA GLU A 161 -10.66 14.00 -5.91
C GLU A 161 -10.06 14.84 -4.79
N ASN A 162 -9.78 16.10 -5.05
CA ASN A 162 -9.05 17.04 -4.19
C ASN A 162 -7.57 16.72 -3.93
N TYR A 163 -7.05 15.65 -4.50
CA TYR A 163 -5.61 15.32 -4.39
C TYR A 163 -4.95 15.36 -5.75
N GLY A 164 -5.10 14.34 -6.56
CA GLY A 164 -4.36 14.25 -7.79
C GLY A 164 -4.72 13.04 -8.62
N ASN A 165 -3.88 12.77 -9.61
CA ASN A 165 -4.01 11.63 -10.50
C ASN A 165 -2.72 10.83 -10.50
N LEU A 166 -2.83 9.53 -10.28
CA LEU A 166 -1.71 8.61 -10.27
C LEU A 166 -1.82 7.64 -11.44
N LEU A 167 -0.78 7.59 -12.25
CA LEU A 167 -0.59 6.55 -13.27
C LEU A 167 0.46 5.55 -12.78
N TYR A 168 0.15 4.29 -12.92
CA TYR A 168 1.01 3.20 -12.47
C TYR A 168 1.08 2.08 -13.51
N ALA A 169 2.27 1.56 -13.69
CA ALA A 169 2.49 0.33 -14.44
C ALA A 169 3.52 -0.54 -13.74
N ASP A 170 3.31 -1.83 -13.73
CA ASP A 170 4.34 -2.80 -13.39
C ASP A 170 4.29 -4.04 -14.27
N THR A 171 5.40 -4.74 -14.31
CA THR A 171 5.52 -6.01 -15.00
C THR A 171 6.48 -6.92 -14.25
N SER A 172 6.23 -8.21 -14.32
CA SER A 172 7.12 -9.23 -13.80
C SER A 172 7.21 -10.43 -14.71
N ILE A 173 8.39 -11.04 -14.76
CA ILE A 173 8.64 -12.30 -15.44
C ILE A 173 9.34 -13.25 -14.47
N LYS A 174 8.89 -14.49 -14.45
CA LYS A 174 9.49 -15.59 -13.70
C LYS A 174 10.01 -16.66 -14.66
N PHE A 175 11.24 -17.06 -14.47
CA PHE A 175 11.86 -18.17 -15.17
C PHE A 175 12.19 -19.28 -14.17
N GLN A 176 11.71 -20.49 -14.43
CA GLN A 176 11.87 -21.64 -13.54
C GLN A 176 12.50 -22.82 -14.29
N PRO A 177 13.83 -22.89 -14.33
CA PRO A 177 14.55 -23.94 -15.07
C PRO A 177 14.42 -25.33 -14.45
N THR A 178 14.15 -25.41 -13.15
CA THR A 178 13.89 -26.66 -12.43
C THR A 178 12.81 -26.45 -11.36
N ASP A 179 12.29 -27.53 -10.77
CA ASP A 179 11.28 -27.45 -9.72
C ASP A 179 11.76 -26.71 -8.45
N ILE A 180 13.07 -26.64 -8.22
CA ILE A 180 13.67 -26.03 -7.04
C ILE A 180 14.39 -24.72 -7.32
N ILE A 181 14.62 -24.34 -8.58
CA ILE A 181 15.34 -23.11 -8.95
C ILE A 181 14.42 -22.22 -9.74
N SER A 182 14.28 -20.97 -9.31
CA SER A 182 13.60 -19.94 -10.07
C SER A 182 14.29 -18.59 -9.97
N PHE A 183 14.13 -17.78 -11.01
CA PHE A 183 14.54 -16.38 -11.08
C PHE A 183 13.33 -15.53 -11.41
N SER A 184 13.30 -14.31 -10.91
CA SER A 184 12.30 -13.32 -11.29
C SER A 184 12.94 -11.97 -11.51
N ILE A 185 12.37 -11.21 -12.42
CA ILE A 185 12.68 -9.81 -12.64
C ILE A 185 11.36 -9.06 -12.70
N SER A 186 11.29 -7.95 -11.99
CA SER A 186 10.13 -7.07 -11.99
C SER A 186 10.56 -5.62 -12.17
N ALA A 187 9.74 -4.85 -12.85
CA ALA A 187 9.91 -3.42 -13.03
C ALA A 187 8.59 -2.71 -12.80
N GLN A 188 8.66 -1.51 -12.21
CA GLN A 188 7.50 -0.65 -12.02
C GLN A 188 7.85 0.79 -12.31
N GLY A 189 6.82 1.60 -12.58
CA GLY A 189 6.98 3.03 -12.77
C GLY A 189 5.64 3.72 -12.82
N GLY A 190 5.68 5.03 -12.67
CA GLY A 190 4.49 5.85 -12.69
C GLY A 190 4.76 7.33 -12.53
N ASN A 191 3.67 8.06 -12.54
CA ASN A 191 3.65 9.50 -12.36
C ASN A 191 2.47 9.87 -11.46
N ASP A 192 2.73 10.73 -10.50
CA ASP A 192 1.72 11.35 -9.68
C ASP A 192 1.67 12.85 -10.00
N SER A 193 0.49 13.37 -10.25
CA SER A 193 0.29 14.73 -10.74
C SER A 193 -0.94 15.36 -10.11
N GLN A 194 -0.88 16.67 -9.95
CA GLN A 194 -1.99 17.45 -9.43
C GLN A 194 -3.24 17.33 -10.33
N GLY A 195 -4.39 17.17 -9.70
CA GLY A 195 -5.69 17.17 -10.37
C GLY A 195 -6.09 18.56 -10.90
N ALA A 196 -7.08 18.59 -11.78
CA ALA A 196 -7.67 19.84 -12.24
C ALA A 196 -8.39 20.53 -11.06
N GLY A 197 -8.02 21.74 -10.72
CA GLY A 197 -8.63 22.52 -9.64
C GLY A 197 -7.80 22.66 -8.37
N GLY A 198 -6.55 22.18 -8.38
CA GLY A 198 -5.67 22.22 -7.23
C GLY A 198 -5.66 20.89 -6.44
N SER A 199 -4.98 20.91 -5.32
CA SER A 199 -4.95 19.77 -4.41
C SER A 199 -5.16 20.23 -2.96
N ALA A 200 -5.59 19.31 -2.11
CA ALA A 200 -5.69 19.54 -0.68
C ALA A 200 -4.35 20.01 -0.08
N LEU A 201 -3.24 19.49 -0.57
CA LEU A 201 -1.91 19.88 -0.10
C LEU A 201 -1.53 21.31 -0.52
N GLU A 202 -1.90 21.74 -1.72
CA GLU A 202 -1.67 23.11 -2.18
C GLU A 202 -2.51 24.11 -1.39
N ASN A 203 -3.77 23.76 -1.09
CA ASN A 203 -4.66 24.57 -0.25
C ASN A 203 -4.12 24.72 1.19
N ALA A 204 -3.35 23.74 1.66
CA ALA A 204 -2.69 23.75 2.96
C ALA A 204 -1.26 24.35 2.92
N ASP A 205 -0.85 24.98 1.82
CA ASP A 205 0.49 25.53 1.60
C ASP A 205 1.64 24.50 1.71
N LEU A 206 1.33 23.22 1.47
CA LEU A 206 2.30 22.12 1.56
C LEU A 206 2.98 21.81 0.20
N GLY A 207 2.56 22.46 -0.86
CA GLY A 207 3.10 22.31 -2.20
C GLY A 207 2.19 21.51 -3.15
N SER A 208 2.54 21.53 -4.44
CA SER A 208 1.80 20.81 -5.48
C SER A 208 2.16 19.34 -5.50
N ILE A 209 1.28 18.51 -6.05
CA ILE A 209 1.58 17.09 -6.32
C ILE A 209 2.24 16.99 -7.69
N SER A 210 3.49 16.55 -7.71
CA SER A 210 4.26 16.33 -8.94
C SER A 210 5.42 15.38 -8.65
N SER A 211 5.27 14.12 -9.01
CA SER A 211 6.32 13.13 -8.84
C SER A 211 6.38 12.12 -9.98
N ASN A 212 7.53 11.51 -10.13
CA ASN A 212 7.75 10.35 -10.97
C ASN A 212 8.45 9.29 -10.15
N PHE A 213 8.26 8.03 -10.50
CA PHE A 213 8.95 6.95 -9.83
C PHE A 213 9.25 5.80 -10.77
N VAL A 214 10.31 5.07 -10.43
CA VAL A 214 10.67 3.80 -11.04
C VAL A 214 11.14 2.83 -9.97
N GLY A 215 10.98 1.54 -10.23
CA GLY A 215 11.49 0.48 -9.36
C GLY A 215 11.92 -0.74 -10.16
N LEU A 216 12.89 -1.44 -9.62
CA LEU A 216 13.39 -2.71 -10.14
C LEU A 216 13.50 -3.72 -8.98
N GLN A 217 13.15 -4.96 -9.25
CA GLN A 217 13.34 -6.06 -8.32
C GLN A 217 13.89 -7.28 -9.03
N GLY A 218 14.89 -7.92 -8.43
CA GLY A 218 15.39 -9.23 -8.81
C GLY A 218 15.10 -10.26 -7.74
N GLY A 219 14.65 -11.44 -8.12
CA GLY A 219 14.39 -12.56 -7.22
C GLY A 219 15.11 -13.83 -7.65
N PHE A 220 15.57 -14.59 -6.67
CA PHE A 220 16.19 -15.91 -6.84
C PHE A 220 15.67 -16.87 -5.77
N THR A 221 15.34 -18.09 -6.18
CA THR A 221 14.97 -19.17 -5.25
C THR A 221 15.76 -20.43 -5.57
N ALA A 222 16.27 -21.09 -4.54
CA ALA A 222 16.92 -22.39 -4.64
C ALA A 222 16.53 -23.29 -3.45
N GLY A 223 15.60 -24.19 -3.68
CA GLY A 223 15.06 -25.07 -2.64
C GLY A 223 14.44 -24.28 -1.50
N PHE A 224 14.99 -24.42 -0.31
CA PHE A 224 14.49 -23.75 0.91
C PHE A 224 14.89 -22.27 1.02
N PHE A 225 15.79 -21.77 0.17
CA PHE A 225 16.29 -20.39 0.21
C PHE A 225 15.71 -19.54 -0.90
N SER A 226 15.33 -18.32 -0.58
CA SER A 226 14.99 -17.28 -1.55
C SER A 226 15.67 -15.96 -1.20
N LEU A 227 15.94 -15.14 -2.21
CA LEU A 227 16.52 -13.80 -2.05
C LEU A 227 15.79 -12.85 -3.00
N ASN A 228 15.33 -11.71 -2.47
CA ASN A 228 14.85 -10.60 -3.27
C ASN A 228 15.72 -9.36 -3.03
N LEU A 229 16.02 -8.65 -4.10
CA LEU A 229 16.74 -7.38 -4.11
C LEU A 229 15.85 -6.34 -4.77
N GLY A 230 15.51 -5.28 -4.06
CA GLY A 230 14.64 -4.19 -4.52
C GLY A 230 15.38 -2.86 -4.61
N TYR A 231 15.00 -2.06 -5.59
CA TYR A 231 15.40 -0.68 -5.75
C TYR A 231 14.20 0.15 -6.17
N ASN A 232 14.03 1.33 -5.57
CA ASN A 232 13.10 2.35 -6.02
C ASN A 232 13.78 3.72 -6.02
N ASN A 233 13.36 4.56 -6.95
CA ASN A 233 13.68 5.97 -7.01
C ASN A 233 12.41 6.77 -7.27
N VAL A 234 12.21 7.81 -6.46
CA VAL A 234 11.11 8.77 -6.54
C VAL A 234 11.70 10.15 -6.68
N TRP A 235 11.24 10.95 -7.63
CA TRP A 235 11.75 12.30 -7.86
C TRP A 235 10.68 13.24 -8.41
N GLY A 236 10.86 14.53 -8.18
CA GLY A 236 10.02 15.59 -8.71
C GLY A 236 10.67 16.97 -8.48
N PRO A 237 9.94 18.04 -8.77
CA PRO A 237 10.40 19.41 -8.47
C PRO A 237 10.58 19.61 -6.97
N SER A 238 11.60 20.38 -6.59
CA SER A 238 11.82 20.74 -5.18
C SER A 238 10.75 21.65 -4.58
N SER A 239 9.91 22.27 -5.44
CA SER A 239 8.76 23.05 -5.02
C SER A 239 7.50 22.21 -4.79
N ALA A 240 7.51 20.94 -5.19
CA ALA A 240 6.40 20.02 -4.93
C ALA A 240 6.47 19.49 -3.50
N TYR A 241 5.36 18.96 -3.01
CA TYR A 241 5.28 18.30 -1.71
C TYR A 241 6.37 17.24 -1.56
N GLY A 242 7.07 17.24 -0.42
CA GLY A 242 8.14 16.29 -0.12
C GLY A 242 9.26 16.27 -1.17
N ASN A 243 9.54 17.41 -1.85
CA ASN A 243 10.48 17.51 -2.97
C ASN A 243 10.13 16.55 -4.12
N GLY A 244 8.86 16.35 -4.39
CA GLY A 244 8.35 15.40 -5.39
C GLY A 244 8.08 14.00 -4.84
N ALA A 245 7.59 13.89 -3.62
CA ALA A 245 7.06 12.65 -3.07
C ALA A 245 5.81 12.19 -3.82
N VAL A 246 5.59 10.89 -3.87
CA VAL A 246 4.31 10.32 -4.31
C VAL A 246 3.28 10.53 -3.21
N VAL A 247 2.09 10.96 -3.57
CA VAL A 247 1.02 11.30 -2.63
C VAL A 247 -0.26 10.57 -3.01
N THR A 248 -0.83 9.87 -2.05
CA THR A 248 -2.18 9.31 -2.16
C THR A 248 -2.99 9.64 -0.91
N PRO A 249 -4.30 9.82 -1.00
CA PRO A 249 -5.11 10.16 0.18
C PRO A 249 -5.25 8.99 1.18
N TYR A 250 -4.74 7.83 0.87
CA TYR A 250 -4.86 6.61 1.69
C TYR A 250 -3.54 6.12 2.28
N THR A 251 -2.50 6.92 2.19
CA THR A 251 -1.23 6.65 2.84
C THR A 251 -1.31 7.01 4.31
N TYR A 252 -1.03 6.08 5.18
CA TYR A 252 -1.23 6.24 6.61
C TYR A 252 0.03 5.97 7.45
N GLY A 253 1.19 6.00 6.80
CA GLY A 253 2.46 5.80 7.50
C GLY A 253 2.72 4.38 7.96
N PHE A 254 2.22 3.38 7.24
CA PHE A 254 2.38 1.96 7.54
C PHE A 254 2.58 1.13 6.28
N ALA A 255 3.61 1.44 5.50
CA ALA A 255 3.99 0.63 4.34
C ALA A 255 2.83 0.39 3.35
N THR A 256 2.23 1.48 2.86
CA THR A 256 1.01 1.44 2.04
C THR A 256 1.24 1.49 0.56
N ASP A 257 2.48 1.55 0.14
CA ASP A 257 2.82 1.64 -1.27
C ASP A 257 3.24 0.29 -1.87
N PRO A 258 3.09 0.10 -3.18
CA PRO A 258 3.50 -1.11 -3.87
C PRO A 258 4.99 -1.11 -4.26
N PHE A 259 5.82 -0.24 -3.69
CA PHE A 259 7.22 -0.18 -4.03
C PHE A 259 7.97 -1.44 -3.60
N TYR A 260 8.91 -1.88 -4.41
CA TYR A 260 9.70 -3.07 -4.13
C TYR A 260 10.61 -2.94 -2.91
N THR A 261 10.77 -1.72 -2.44
CA THR A 261 11.59 -1.39 -1.26
C THR A 261 10.78 -1.10 -0.01
N THR A 262 9.45 -1.16 -0.09
CA THR A 262 8.60 -0.96 1.09
C THR A 262 8.93 -2.01 2.14
N ALA A 263 9.28 -1.54 3.34
CA ALA A 263 9.58 -2.35 4.51
C ALA A 263 8.31 -2.61 5.31
N TYR A 264 8.41 -3.18 6.49
CA TYR A 264 7.24 -3.51 7.30
C TYR A 264 6.54 -2.27 7.88
N MET A 265 7.32 -1.28 8.27
CA MET A 265 6.85 -0.06 8.93
C MET A 265 6.97 1.18 8.05
N ALA A 266 7.86 1.19 7.06
CA ALA A 266 8.15 2.36 6.27
C ALA A 266 8.26 2.05 4.77
N GLY A 267 7.85 3.03 3.96
CA GLY A 267 8.06 3.11 2.52
C GLY A 267 8.44 4.54 2.10
N LEU A 268 8.94 4.73 0.91
CA LEU A 268 9.25 6.09 0.40
C LEU A 268 8.00 6.97 0.40
N ASN A 269 6.85 6.39 0.08
CA ASN A 269 5.59 7.10 0.11
C ASN A 269 5.19 7.47 1.55
N ASP A 270 5.34 6.55 2.50
CA ASP A 270 5.02 6.79 3.91
C ASP A 270 5.94 7.83 4.56
N LEU A 271 7.18 7.92 4.11
CA LEU A 271 8.12 8.94 4.55
C LEU A 271 7.77 10.34 4.02
N GLY A 272 6.85 10.44 3.05
CA GLY A 272 6.42 11.71 2.48
C GLY A 272 7.54 12.48 1.80
N SER A 273 8.56 11.80 1.27
CA SER A 273 9.74 12.42 0.67
C SER A 273 10.14 11.71 -0.60
N SER A 274 10.63 12.47 -1.58
CA SER A 274 11.32 11.88 -2.72
C SER A 274 12.69 11.29 -2.30
N GLY A 275 13.28 10.45 -3.15
CA GLY A 275 14.58 9.85 -2.87
C GLY A 275 14.71 8.43 -3.42
N GLN A 276 15.68 7.71 -2.91
CA GLN A 276 16.01 6.36 -3.32
C GLN A 276 15.85 5.40 -2.14
N ALA A 277 15.52 4.16 -2.44
CA ALA A 277 15.52 3.09 -1.46
C ALA A 277 16.09 1.80 -2.03
N TYR A 278 16.70 1.01 -1.15
CA TYR A 278 17.29 -0.28 -1.44
C TYR A 278 16.82 -1.30 -0.42
N LYS A 279 16.41 -2.47 -0.87
CA LYS A 279 15.97 -3.56 0.02
C LYS A 279 16.65 -4.86 -0.33
N ILE A 280 17.06 -5.58 0.69
CA ILE A 280 17.51 -6.97 0.62
C ILE A 280 16.64 -7.83 1.53
N SER A 281 16.05 -8.88 0.99
CA SER A 281 15.11 -9.75 1.71
C SER A 281 15.42 -11.22 1.42
N PRO A 282 16.31 -11.86 2.16
CA PRO A 282 16.42 -13.30 2.14
C PRO A 282 15.24 -13.95 2.87
N SER A 283 14.87 -15.15 2.48
CA SER A 283 13.93 -15.99 3.22
C SER A 283 14.34 -17.46 3.21
N PHE A 284 14.00 -18.14 4.28
CA PHE A 284 14.33 -19.54 4.50
C PHE A 284 13.05 -20.30 4.85
N ASN A 285 12.69 -21.30 4.05
CA ASN A 285 11.48 -22.09 4.20
C ASN A 285 11.83 -23.52 4.60
N PHE A 286 11.37 -23.95 5.76
CA PHE A 286 11.63 -25.25 6.34
C PHE A 286 10.33 -26.01 6.55
N LEU A 287 10.44 -27.28 6.94
CA LEU A 287 9.29 -28.13 7.29
C LEU A 287 8.23 -28.20 6.18
N ASN A 288 8.64 -28.37 4.93
CA ASN A 288 7.75 -28.36 3.77
C ASN A 288 6.96 -27.05 3.64
N ASN A 289 7.62 -25.91 3.86
CA ASN A 289 7.08 -24.57 3.86
C ASN A 289 6.16 -24.21 5.05
N ASN A 290 6.06 -25.06 6.06
CA ASN A 290 5.29 -24.74 7.27
C ASN A 290 5.99 -23.74 8.20
N LEU A 291 7.33 -23.62 8.10
CA LEU A 291 8.11 -22.63 8.84
C LEU A 291 8.87 -21.74 7.86
N SER A 292 8.59 -20.44 7.88
CA SER A 292 9.32 -19.42 7.14
C SER A 292 10.04 -18.46 8.09
N ILE A 293 11.30 -18.15 7.79
CA ILE A 293 12.10 -17.14 8.48
C ILE A 293 12.55 -16.13 7.41
N ALA A 294 12.12 -14.89 7.52
CA ALA A 294 12.33 -13.86 6.52
C ALA A 294 12.89 -12.57 7.17
N PRO A 295 14.21 -12.45 7.35
CA PRO A 295 14.82 -11.17 7.66
C PRO A 295 14.79 -10.25 6.44
N ALA A 296 14.72 -8.93 6.67
CA ALA A 296 14.91 -7.95 5.62
C ALA A 296 15.67 -6.72 6.15
N PHE A 297 16.35 -6.06 5.24
CA PHE A 297 16.98 -4.77 5.48
C PHE A 297 16.58 -3.81 4.39
N THR A 298 16.12 -2.62 4.78
CA THR A 298 15.80 -1.53 3.87
C THR A 298 16.54 -0.27 4.28
N ARG A 299 17.06 0.46 3.31
CA ARG A 299 17.69 1.76 3.48
C ARG A 299 17.01 2.80 2.60
N PHE A 300 16.63 3.92 3.20
CA PHE A 300 16.01 5.06 2.56
C PHE A 300 16.98 6.23 2.50
N LEU A 301 17.22 6.75 1.30
CA LEU A 301 18.06 7.93 1.02
C LEU A 301 17.13 9.02 0.48
N THR A 302 16.40 9.63 1.38
CA THR A 302 15.39 10.65 1.08
C THR A 302 16.05 12.01 0.78
N THR A 303 15.31 12.89 0.12
CA THR A 303 15.72 14.29 -0.06
C THR A 303 15.49 15.15 1.19
N ASP A 304 14.68 14.66 2.12
CA ASP A 304 14.51 15.27 3.44
C ASP A 304 15.75 14.94 4.30
N PRO A 305 16.51 15.96 4.77
CA PRO A 305 17.71 15.73 5.56
C PRO A 305 17.46 15.02 6.90
N GLU A 306 16.27 15.18 7.50
CA GLU A 306 15.93 14.57 8.79
C GLU A 306 15.64 13.07 8.64
N LEU A 307 15.21 12.65 7.45
CA LEU A 307 14.88 11.27 7.13
C LEU A 307 15.98 10.58 6.30
N TYR A 308 17.02 11.32 5.90
CA TYR A 308 18.10 10.78 5.07
C TYR A 308 18.89 9.69 5.79
N GLY A 309 18.99 8.54 5.14
CA GLY A 309 19.73 7.39 5.68
C GLY A 309 18.96 6.57 6.72
N THR A 310 17.64 6.76 6.80
CA THR A 310 16.77 5.88 7.61
C THR A 310 16.96 4.43 7.20
N ASN A 311 17.06 3.55 8.19
CA ASN A 311 17.20 2.12 7.98
C ASN A 311 16.11 1.37 8.74
N GLU A 312 15.58 0.33 8.11
CA GLU A 312 14.65 -0.59 8.76
C GLU A 312 15.18 -2.02 8.68
N TYR A 313 15.05 -2.74 9.78
CA TYR A 313 15.43 -4.15 9.92
C TYR A 313 14.20 -4.92 10.35
N ASP A 314 13.72 -5.78 9.46
CA ASP A 314 12.57 -6.64 9.72
C ASP A 314 13.01 -8.05 10.01
N PHE A 315 12.28 -8.73 10.87
CA PHE A 315 12.47 -10.15 11.13
C PHE A 315 11.11 -10.82 11.31
N VAL A 316 10.68 -11.54 10.30
CA VAL A 316 9.36 -12.20 10.28
C VAL A 316 9.53 -13.70 10.38
N VAL A 317 8.82 -14.32 11.31
CA VAL A 317 8.72 -15.78 11.44
C VAL A 317 7.26 -16.17 11.29
N THR A 318 6.98 -17.05 10.35
CA THR A 318 5.64 -17.58 10.11
C THR A 318 5.63 -19.08 10.26
N TYR A 319 4.67 -19.61 11.01
CA TYR A 319 4.40 -21.05 11.13
C TYR A 319 2.94 -21.32 10.79
N SER A 320 2.65 -22.25 9.86
CA SER A 320 1.31 -22.59 9.39
C SER A 320 1.02 -24.10 9.52
#